data_dd586d70a3ff224ba12503b87db9e4ee
#
_entry.id   dd586d70a3ff224ba12503b87db9e4ee
#
_cell.length_a   1.000
_cell.length_b   1.000
_cell.length_c   1.000
_cell.angle_alpha   90.00
_cell.angle_beta   90.00
_cell.angle_gamma   90.00
#
_symmetry.space_group_name_H-M   'P 1'
#
loop_
_entity.id
_entity.type
_entity.pdbx_description
1 polymer ?
#
loop_
_entity_poly.entity_id
_entity_poly.type
_entity_poly.pdbx_seq_one_letter_code
_entity_poly.pdbx_strand_id
1 'polypeptide(L)'
;MPAPTLAAVRSPAAWFRFLLTAIAGLALDQWSKIHSFATLKISQSVNPDGHVVVSSRTYEFIRGWLHFHVTANQGAVFGLGQGKRILFVAVSLAAIVFIFYLFIASARQRFYQIILGMLLAGVLGNLYDRLLLGYVRDMIFALPKWDVFPWIFNVADSLLCVGVALMILHSFLQPRAKADPVPAEKAE
;
A
#
# COMPACT_ATOMS: atom_id res chain seq x y z
N MET A 1 -7.05 -25.75 2.32
CA MET A 1 -7.18 -24.61 3.24
C MET A 1 -8.33 -24.94 4.20
N PRO A 2 -8.16 -24.85 5.53
CA PRO A 2 -9.29 -24.98 6.45
C PRO A 2 -10.31 -23.86 6.16
N ALA A 3 -11.60 -24.16 6.35
CA ALA A 3 -12.67 -23.21 6.15
C ALA A 3 -12.41 -21.92 6.93
N PRO A 4 -12.68 -20.74 6.37
CA PRO A 4 -12.46 -19.47 7.04
C PRO A 4 -13.27 -19.43 8.33
N THR A 5 -12.59 -19.43 9.48
CA THR A 5 -13.26 -19.27 10.77
C THR A 5 -13.66 -17.79 10.88
N LEU A 6 -14.94 -17.49 11.06
CA LEU A 6 -15.45 -16.13 11.26
C LEU A 6 -14.95 -15.46 12.57
N ALA A 7 -13.90 -16.01 13.19
CA ALA A 7 -13.38 -15.56 14.47
C ALA A 7 -12.85 -14.11 14.44
N ALA A 8 -12.25 -13.67 13.34
CA ALA A 8 -11.78 -12.30 13.21
C ALA A 8 -12.96 -11.32 13.12
N VAL A 9 -13.98 -11.65 12.32
CA VAL A 9 -15.17 -10.80 12.11
C VAL A 9 -15.95 -10.60 13.41
N ARG A 10 -16.00 -11.63 14.26
CA ARG A 10 -16.69 -11.57 15.58
C ARG A 10 -15.86 -10.90 16.67
N SER A 11 -14.63 -10.50 16.42
CA SER A 11 -13.74 -9.90 17.42
C SER A 11 -13.66 -8.38 17.27
N PRO A 12 -14.24 -7.58 18.19
CA PRO A 12 -14.09 -6.12 18.18
C PRO A 12 -12.61 -5.69 18.20
N ALA A 13 -11.76 -6.43 18.94
CA ALA A 13 -10.34 -6.14 19.00
C ALA A 13 -9.60 -6.40 17.69
N ALA A 14 -10.07 -7.33 16.84
CA ALA A 14 -9.52 -7.54 15.50
C ALA A 14 -9.84 -6.37 14.58
N TRP A 15 -11.11 -5.93 14.58
CA TRP A 15 -11.56 -4.75 13.85
C TRP A 15 -10.82 -3.49 14.31
N PHE A 16 -10.66 -3.32 15.62
CA PHE A 16 -9.92 -2.18 16.17
C PHE A 16 -8.48 -2.13 15.63
N ARG A 17 -7.72 -3.22 15.69
CA ARG A 17 -6.35 -3.27 15.13
C ARG A 17 -6.31 -2.97 13.64
N PHE A 18 -7.16 -3.64 12.88
CA PHE A 18 -7.23 -3.50 11.43
C PHE A 18 -7.59 -2.08 11.00
N LEU A 19 -8.71 -1.55 11.53
CA LEU A 19 -9.21 -0.22 11.16
C LEU A 19 -8.34 0.90 11.71
N LEU A 20 -7.84 0.79 12.95
CA LEU A 20 -6.94 1.81 13.51
C LEU A 20 -5.68 1.94 12.65
N THR A 21 -5.07 0.82 12.25
CA THR A 21 -3.88 0.83 11.38
C THR A 21 -4.22 1.40 10.00
N ALA A 22 -5.36 1.01 9.42
CA ALA A 22 -5.80 1.52 8.12
C ALA A 22 -6.06 3.03 8.16
N ILE A 23 -6.77 3.52 9.17
CA ILE A 23 -7.10 4.95 9.33
C ILE A 23 -5.83 5.76 9.60
N ALA A 24 -4.96 5.31 10.51
CA ALA A 24 -3.72 6.01 10.83
C ALA A 24 -2.79 6.08 9.61
N GLY A 25 -2.62 4.98 8.88
CA GLY A 25 -1.81 4.93 7.67
C GLY A 25 -2.36 5.82 6.55
N LEU A 26 -3.68 5.77 6.31
CA LEU A 26 -4.35 6.64 5.33
C LEU A 26 -4.23 8.11 5.71
N ALA A 27 -4.44 8.45 6.99
CA ALA A 27 -4.31 9.83 7.47
C ALA A 27 -2.89 10.36 7.29
N LEU A 28 -1.88 9.55 7.61
CA LEU A 28 -0.47 9.90 7.42
C LEU A 28 -0.14 10.09 5.93
N ASP A 29 -0.61 9.21 5.06
CA ASP A 29 -0.41 9.32 3.62
C ASP A 29 -1.04 10.61 3.08
N GLN A 30 -2.30 10.86 3.36
CA GLN A 30 -3.01 12.04 2.85
C GLN A 30 -2.45 13.34 3.43
N TRP A 31 -2.12 13.36 4.72
CA TRP A 31 -1.47 14.51 5.35
C TRP A 31 -0.13 14.83 4.67
N SER A 32 0.73 13.83 4.50
CA SER A 32 2.04 14.01 3.88
C SER A 32 1.93 14.49 2.42
N LYS A 33 1.00 13.95 1.64
CA LYS A 33 0.70 14.37 0.26
C LYS A 33 0.23 15.82 0.20
N ILE A 34 -0.75 16.19 1.04
CA ILE A 34 -1.29 17.56 1.07
C ILE A 34 -0.20 18.54 1.48
N HIS A 35 0.54 18.24 2.55
CA HIS A 35 1.59 19.11 3.06
C HIS A 35 2.72 19.31 2.05
N SER A 36 3.23 18.23 1.45
CA SER A 36 4.32 18.30 0.48
C SER A 36 3.91 19.06 -0.78
N PHE A 37 2.70 18.83 -1.30
CA PHE A 37 2.21 19.55 -2.48
C PHE A 37 1.95 21.04 -2.18
N ALA A 38 1.46 21.37 -0.99
CA ALA A 38 1.25 22.76 -0.58
C ALA A 38 2.56 23.55 -0.47
N THR A 39 3.65 22.90 -0.05
CA THR A 39 4.93 23.57 0.25
C THR A 39 5.92 23.54 -0.91
N LEU A 40 5.94 22.46 -1.70
CA LEU A 40 6.97 22.23 -2.72
C LEU A 40 6.50 22.46 -4.16
N LYS A 41 5.20 22.34 -4.45
CA LYS A 41 4.67 22.57 -5.80
C LYS A 41 4.83 24.02 -6.21
N ILE A 42 5.44 24.26 -7.38
CA ILE A 42 5.57 25.59 -7.99
C ILE A 42 4.40 25.84 -8.95
N SER A 43 4.19 24.92 -9.90
CA SER A 43 3.16 25.03 -10.92
C SER A 43 2.63 23.65 -11.32
N GLN A 44 1.50 23.66 -12.01
CA GLN A 44 0.91 22.46 -12.60
C GLN A 44 0.35 22.81 -13.97
N SER A 45 0.63 21.98 -14.95
CA SER A 45 0.16 22.10 -16.33
C SER A 45 -0.28 20.74 -16.87
N VAL A 46 -0.89 20.73 -18.05
CA VAL A 46 -1.19 19.52 -18.80
C VAL A 46 -0.37 19.59 -20.08
N ASN A 47 0.40 18.53 -20.37
CA ASN A 47 1.19 18.44 -21.59
C ASN A 47 0.30 18.11 -22.81
N PRO A 48 0.82 18.18 -24.06
CA PRO A 48 0.06 17.87 -25.28
C PRO A 48 -0.55 16.45 -25.29
N ASP A 49 0.04 15.50 -24.58
CA ASP A 49 -0.44 14.11 -24.47
C ASP A 49 -1.55 13.94 -23.41
N GLY A 50 -1.99 15.05 -22.78
CA GLY A 50 -3.03 15.04 -21.75
C GLY A 50 -2.54 14.66 -20.37
N HIS A 51 -1.22 14.53 -20.14
CA HIS A 51 -0.66 14.20 -18.84
C HIS A 51 -0.44 15.43 -17.97
N VAL A 52 -0.78 15.28 -16.69
CA VAL A 52 -0.51 16.31 -15.68
C VAL A 52 0.99 16.31 -15.35
N VAL A 53 1.61 17.48 -15.48
CA VAL A 53 3.01 17.73 -15.13
C VAL A 53 3.05 18.71 -13.97
N VAL A 54 3.82 18.38 -12.96
CA VAL A 54 4.03 19.22 -11.76
C VAL A 54 5.48 19.68 -11.74
N SER A 55 5.67 21.00 -11.71
CA SER A 55 6.97 21.61 -11.41
C SER A 55 7.10 21.76 -9.89
N SER A 56 8.24 21.40 -9.36
CA SER A 56 8.47 21.29 -7.91
C SER A 56 9.82 21.87 -7.51
N ARG A 57 9.89 22.40 -6.28
CA ARG A 57 11.16 22.58 -5.56
C ARG A 57 11.59 21.23 -5.01
N THR A 58 12.90 21.04 -4.91
CA THR A 58 13.48 19.89 -4.18
C THR A 58 13.96 20.34 -2.81
N TYR A 59 13.50 19.66 -1.77
CA TYR A 59 13.97 19.86 -0.41
C TYR A 59 14.87 18.68 0.00
N GLU A 60 16.15 18.96 0.22
CA GLU A 60 17.12 17.96 0.66
C GLU A 60 17.02 17.76 2.17
N PHE A 61 16.23 16.78 2.61
CA PHE A 61 16.07 16.47 4.04
C PHE A 61 17.33 15.81 4.62
N ILE A 62 17.87 14.81 3.91
CA ILE A 62 19.18 14.22 4.19
C ILE A 62 19.95 14.21 2.88
N ARG A 63 20.99 15.05 2.82
CA ARG A 63 21.76 15.29 1.59
C ARG A 63 22.26 14.00 0.97
N GLY A 64 21.86 13.75 -0.28
CA GLY A 64 22.24 12.58 -1.04
C GLY A 64 21.51 11.28 -0.67
N TRP A 65 20.66 11.27 0.38
CA TRP A 65 19.94 10.08 0.85
C TRP A 65 18.42 10.19 0.74
N LEU A 66 17.86 11.32 1.17
CA LEU A 66 16.41 11.51 1.20
C LEU A 66 16.08 12.96 0.83
N HIS A 67 15.41 13.09 -0.30
CA HIS A 67 14.89 14.36 -0.78
C HIS A 67 13.37 14.30 -0.86
N PHE A 68 12.72 15.46 -0.75
CA PHE A 68 11.31 15.63 -1.07
C PHE A 68 11.17 16.43 -2.36
N HIS A 69 10.49 15.85 -3.32
CA HIS A 69 10.22 16.43 -4.63
C HIS A 69 8.85 15.94 -5.12
N VAL A 70 7.89 16.84 -5.33
CA VAL A 70 6.52 16.43 -5.68
C VAL A 70 6.35 16.22 -7.16
N THR A 71 5.64 15.14 -7.51
CA THR A 71 5.30 14.80 -8.89
C THR A 71 3.90 14.19 -9.00
N ALA A 72 3.30 14.28 -10.19
CA ALA A 72 2.01 13.66 -10.52
C ALA A 72 2.25 12.34 -11.26
N ASN A 73 1.94 11.22 -10.61
CA ASN A 73 2.08 9.89 -11.18
C ASN A 73 0.75 9.39 -11.75
N GLN A 74 0.63 9.29 -13.06
CA GLN A 74 -0.57 8.82 -13.75
C GLN A 74 -0.51 7.34 -14.16
N GLY A 75 0.57 6.66 -13.77
CA GLY A 75 0.79 5.24 -14.02
C GLY A 75 0.87 4.40 -12.75
N ALA A 76 1.55 3.26 -12.86
CA ALA A 76 2.03 2.44 -11.75
C ALA A 76 3.47 2.84 -11.37
N VAL A 77 4.04 2.07 -10.45
CA VAL A 77 5.47 2.12 -10.14
C VAL A 77 6.26 1.99 -11.46
N PHE A 78 7.33 2.76 -11.60
CA PHE A 78 8.18 2.83 -12.81
C PHE A 78 7.52 3.51 -14.03
N GLY A 79 6.43 4.28 -13.85
CA GLY A 79 5.76 4.98 -14.95
C GLY A 79 5.01 4.06 -15.93
N LEU A 80 4.86 2.77 -15.60
CA LEU A 80 4.13 1.83 -16.45
C LEU A 80 2.63 2.18 -16.48
N GLY A 81 2.02 2.07 -17.67
CA GLY A 81 0.58 2.23 -17.84
C GLY A 81 0.08 3.66 -17.64
N GLN A 82 0.86 4.68 -18.02
CA GLN A 82 0.43 6.08 -18.02
C GLN A 82 -0.95 6.23 -18.69
N GLY A 83 -1.84 7.00 -18.07
CA GLY A 83 -3.20 7.22 -18.56
C GLY A 83 -4.21 6.08 -18.31
N LYS A 84 -3.79 4.90 -17.83
CA LYS A 84 -4.69 3.75 -17.55
C LYS A 84 -5.37 3.85 -16.18
N ARG A 85 -5.87 5.02 -15.81
CA ARG A 85 -6.52 5.29 -14.53
C ARG A 85 -7.59 4.26 -14.16
N ILE A 86 -8.46 3.90 -15.11
CA ILE A 86 -9.57 2.94 -14.86
C ILE A 86 -9.03 1.57 -14.45
N LEU A 87 -7.96 1.10 -15.10
CA LEU A 87 -7.31 -0.16 -14.74
C LEU A 87 -6.81 -0.14 -13.30
N PHE A 88 -6.12 0.94 -12.89
CA PHE A 88 -5.59 1.05 -11.53
C PHE A 88 -6.68 1.19 -10.47
N VAL A 89 -7.80 1.86 -10.81
CA VAL A 89 -8.99 1.90 -9.94
C VAL A 89 -9.56 0.48 -9.78
N ALA A 90 -9.75 -0.26 -10.87
CA ALA A 90 -10.26 -1.64 -10.81
C ALA A 90 -9.35 -2.57 -10.00
N VAL A 91 -8.03 -2.49 -10.19
CA VAL A 91 -7.04 -3.25 -9.40
C VAL A 91 -7.12 -2.88 -7.91
N SER A 92 -7.26 -1.59 -7.59
CA SER A 92 -7.40 -1.15 -6.20
C SER A 92 -8.68 -1.70 -5.55
N LEU A 93 -9.81 -1.69 -6.27
CA LEU A 93 -11.06 -2.26 -5.76
C LEU A 93 -10.94 -3.78 -5.54
N ALA A 94 -10.33 -4.50 -6.47
CA ALA A 94 -10.07 -5.93 -6.32
C ALA A 94 -9.15 -6.21 -5.11
N ALA A 95 -8.11 -5.40 -4.91
CA ALA A 95 -7.21 -5.50 -3.77
C ALA A 95 -7.94 -5.27 -2.44
N ILE A 96 -8.86 -4.29 -2.37
CA ILE A 96 -9.67 -4.06 -1.17
C ILE A 96 -10.51 -5.30 -0.84
N VAL A 97 -11.22 -5.86 -1.82
CA VAL A 97 -12.02 -7.08 -1.62
C VAL A 97 -11.13 -8.23 -1.14
N PHE A 98 -9.96 -8.40 -1.74
CA PHE A 98 -9.01 -9.44 -1.35
C PHE A 98 -8.46 -9.23 0.07
N ILE A 99 -8.14 -8.00 0.48
CA ILE A 99 -7.70 -7.67 1.83
C ILE A 99 -8.79 -8.01 2.86
N PHE A 100 -10.05 -7.67 2.58
CA PHE A 100 -11.17 -8.04 3.46
C PHE A 100 -11.36 -9.56 3.54
N TYR A 101 -11.21 -10.28 2.43
CA TYR A 101 -11.22 -11.74 2.43
C TYR A 101 -10.13 -12.30 3.35
N LEU A 102 -8.90 -11.80 3.23
CA LEU A 102 -7.79 -12.20 4.10
C LEU A 102 -8.04 -11.82 5.56
N PHE A 103 -8.67 -10.67 5.83
CA PHE A 103 -9.04 -10.26 7.19
C PHE A 103 -10.06 -11.23 7.81
N ILE A 104 -11.07 -11.65 7.07
CA ILE A 104 -12.04 -12.66 7.53
C ILE A 104 -11.31 -13.98 7.88
N ALA A 105 -10.35 -14.37 7.06
CA ALA A 105 -9.55 -15.58 7.26
C ALA A 105 -8.46 -15.45 8.36
N SER A 106 -8.17 -14.23 8.84
CA SER A 106 -7.06 -13.97 9.78
C SER A 106 -7.24 -14.54 11.19
N ALA A 107 -8.46 -14.99 11.53
CA ALA A 107 -8.81 -15.58 12.82
C ALA A 107 -8.27 -14.76 14.02
N ARG A 108 -7.34 -15.34 14.81
CA ARG A 108 -6.72 -14.70 15.99
C ARG A 108 -5.32 -14.15 15.73
N GLN A 109 -4.89 -14.04 14.48
CA GLN A 109 -3.54 -13.59 14.08
C GLN A 109 -3.40 -12.07 14.21
N ARG A 110 -3.11 -11.59 15.42
CA ARG A 110 -3.10 -10.15 15.74
C ARG A 110 -2.16 -9.33 14.85
N PHE A 111 -0.94 -9.82 14.64
CA PHE A 111 0.06 -9.12 13.82
C PHE A 111 -0.36 -9.07 12.34
N TYR A 112 -0.93 -10.16 11.84
CA TYR A 112 -1.44 -10.22 10.46
C TYR A 112 -2.58 -9.21 10.22
N GLN A 113 -3.45 -8.96 11.21
CA GLN A 113 -4.51 -7.95 11.13
C GLN A 113 -3.94 -6.53 10.99
N ILE A 114 -2.81 -6.23 11.66
CA ILE A 114 -2.09 -4.96 11.51
C ILE A 114 -1.51 -4.85 10.09
N ILE A 115 -0.85 -5.88 9.58
CA ILE A 115 -0.33 -5.92 8.21
C ILE A 115 -1.43 -5.65 7.19
N LEU A 116 -2.59 -6.30 7.33
CA LEU A 116 -3.73 -6.07 6.45
C LEU A 116 -4.26 -4.65 6.53
N GLY A 117 -4.24 -4.02 7.72
CA GLY A 117 -4.56 -2.60 7.90
C GLY A 117 -3.59 -1.69 7.16
N MET A 118 -2.28 -1.99 7.19
CA MET A 118 -1.26 -1.24 6.41
C MET A 118 -1.52 -1.35 4.91
N LEU A 119 -1.79 -2.56 4.41
CA LEU A 119 -2.10 -2.80 3.00
C LEU A 119 -3.37 -2.05 2.58
N LEU A 120 -4.41 -2.07 3.41
CA LEU A 120 -5.64 -1.33 3.14
C LEU A 120 -5.39 0.18 3.08
N ALA A 121 -4.60 0.73 4.01
CA ALA A 121 -4.22 2.15 4.01
C ALA A 121 -3.52 2.55 2.70
N GLY A 122 -2.54 1.76 2.26
CA GLY A 122 -1.80 2.01 1.03
C GLY A 122 -2.68 1.96 -0.22
N VAL A 123 -3.55 0.95 -0.32
CA VAL A 123 -4.51 0.85 -1.43
C VAL A 123 -5.47 2.04 -1.44
N LEU A 124 -6.05 2.39 -0.29
CA LEU A 124 -7.02 3.49 -0.18
C LEU A 124 -6.36 4.85 -0.46
N GLY A 125 -5.12 5.08 0.01
CA GLY A 125 -4.39 6.33 -0.20
C GLY A 125 -4.16 6.63 -1.69
N ASN A 126 -3.73 5.64 -2.45
CA ASN A 126 -3.51 5.79 -3.89
C ASN A 126 -4.82 5.73 -4.72
N LEU A 127 -5.83 5.01 -4.25
CA LEU A 127 -7.16 5.00 -4.86
C LEU A 127 -7.83 6.36 -4.74
N TYR A 128 -7.78 6.98 -3.53
CA TYR A 128 -8.33 8.31 -3.27
C TYR A 128 -7.78 9.34 -4.27
N ASP A 129 -6.47 9.38 -4.44
CA ASP A 129 -5.82 10.31 -5.36
C ASP A 129 -6.27 10.06 -6.81
N ARG A 130 -6.32 8.80 -7.24
CA ARG A 130 -6.79 8.46 -8.59
C ARG A 130 -8.24 8.84 -8.85
N LEU A 131 -9.12 8.68 -7.85
CA LEU A 131 -10.53 9.03 -8.00
C LEU A 131 -10.77 10.53 -8.02
N LEU A 132 -10.06 11.32 -7.23
CA LEU A 132 -10.31 12.75 -7.12
C LEU A 132 -9.44 13.60 -8.05
N LEU A 133 -8.16 13.25 -8.19
CA LEU A 133 -7.19 14.04 -8.92
C LEU A 133 -6.89 13.50 -10.32
N GLY A 134 -7.12 12.20 -10.56
CA GLY A 134 -6.75 11.52 -11.80
C GLY A 134 -5.30 11.04 -11.83
N TYR A 135 -4.49 11.35 -10.83
CA TYR A 135 -3.11 10.95 -10.67
C TYR A 135 -2.80 10.68 -9.19
N VAL A 136 -1.70 10.02 -8.90
CA VAL A 136 -1.19 9.82 -7.55
C VAL A 136 -0.15 10.90 -7.24
N ARG A 137 -0.22 11.46 -6.03
CA ARG A 137 0.75 12.44 -5.52
C ARG A 137 1.94 11.69 -4.93
N ASP A 138 3.10 11.82 -5.55
CA ASP A 138 4.35 11.27 -5.07
C ASP A 138 5.28 12.38 -4.59
N MET A 139 6.11 12.11 -3.54
CA MET A 139 6.94 13.16 -2.95
C MET A 139 8.25 12.67 -2.33
N ILE A 140 8.44 11.38 -2.10
CA ILE A 140 9.62 10.83 -1.44
C ILE A 140 10.59 10.35 -2.51
N PHE A 141 11.77 10.98 -2.57
CA PHE A 141 12.85 10.61 -3.48
C PHE A 141 14.02 10.06 -2.64
N ALA A 142 14.12 8.74 -2.59
CA ALA A 142 15.16 8.05 -1.83
C ALA A 142 16.40 7.79 -2.67
N LEU A 143 17.57 7.88 -2.03
CA LEU A 143 18.88 7.53 -2.57
C LEU A 143 19.27 8.24 -3.89
N PRO A 144 19.00 9.56 -4.06
CA PRO A 144 19.26 10.26 -5.31
C PRO A 144 20.74 10.27 -5.70
N LYS A 145 21.64 10.17 -4.72
CA LYS A 145 23.09 10.21 -4.97
C LYS A 145 23.60 9.01 -5.77
N TRP A 146 22.96 7.85 -5.63
CA TRP A 146 23.46 6.60 -6.21
C TRP A 146 22.74 6.16 -7.48
N ASP A 147 21.69 6.89 -7.88
CA ASP A 147 20.84 6.54 -9.04
C ASP A 147 20.32 5.08 -9.02
N VAL A 148 20.28 4.49 -7.81
CA VAL A 148 19.85 3.10 -7.61
C VAL A 148 18.33 2.99 -7.61
N PHE A 149 17.66 4.07 -7.18
CA PHE A 149 16.22 4.12 -7.08
C PHE A 149 15.70 5.47 -7.61
N PRO A 150 15.63 5.64 -8.95
CA PRO A 150 15.31 6.93 -9.57
C PRO A 150 13.83 7.32 -9.47
N TRP A 151 13.04 6.57 -8.71
CA TRP A 151 11.60 6.80 -8.61
C TRP A 151 11.22 7.59 -7.37
N ILE A 152 10.21 8.43 -7.56
CA ILE A 152 9.57 9.16 -6.48
C ILE A 152 8.32 8.38 -6.09
N PHE A 153 8.09 8.23 -4.80
CA PHE A 153 6.98 7.45 -4.24
C PHE A 153 6.34 8.21 -3.06
N ASN A 154 5.36 7.61 -2.42
CA ASN A 154 4.61 8.19 -1.31
C ASN A 154 4.51 7.23 -0.11
N VAL A 155 3.83 7.68 0.96
CA VAL A 155 3.63 6.89 2.18
C VAL A 155 2.75 5.65 1.89
N ALA A 156 1.73 5.77 1.03
CA ALA A 156 0.89 4.63 0.66
C ALA A 156 1.72 3.51 -0.01
N ASP A 157 2.65 3.86 -0.92
CA ASP A 157 3.55 2.90 -1.56
C ASP A 157 4.47 2.23 -0.54
N SER A 158 5.00 3.02 0.42
CA SER A 158 5.80 2.49 1.52
C SER A 158 5.01 1.48 2.37
N LEU A 159 3.76 1.81 2.70
CA LEU A 159 2.88 0.92 3.46
C LEU A 159 2.57 -0.38 2.69
N LEU A 160 2.40 -0.31 1.37
CA LEU A 160 2.22 -1.49 0.52
C LEU A 160 3.47 -2.35 0.49
N CYS A 161 4.64 -1.76 0.22
CA CYS A 161 5.90 -2.49 0.15
C CYS A 161 6.25 -3.17 1.49
N VAL A 162 6.20 -2.42 2.61
CA VAL A 162 6.46 -2.96 3.95
C VAL A 162 5.40 -3.98 4.34
N GLY A 163 4.12 -3.71 4.06
CA GLY A 163 3.03 -4.63 4.35
C GLY A 163 3.17 -5.97 3.62
N VAL A 164 3.52 -5.96 2.34
CA VAL A 164 3.79 -7.18 1.56
C VAL A 164 5.02 -7.91 2.10
N ALA A 165 6.12 -7.21 2.38
CA ALA A 165 7.31 -7.82 2.96
C ALA A 165 7.03 -8.50 4.31
N LEU A 166 6.28 -7.82 5.20
CA LEU A 166 5.86 -8.38 6.48
C LEU A 166 4.89 -9.56 6.33
N MET A 167 4.01 -9.53 5.33
CA MET A 167 3.09 -10.63 5.04
C MET A 167 3.86 -11.87 4.58
N ILE A 168 4.85 -11.70 3.72
CA ILE A 168 5.73 -12.78 3.27
C ILE A 168 6.52 -13.35 4.47
N LEU A 169 7.16 -12.49 5.25
CA LEU A 169 7.90 -12.90 6.44
C LEU A 169 7.01 -13.66 7.43
N HIS A 170 5.80 -13.15 7.69
CA HIS A 170 4.82 -13.80 8.55
C HIS A 170 4.47 -15.21 8.06
N SER A 171 4.33 -15.41 6.73
CA SER A 171 4.04 -16.72 6.16
C SER A 171 5.15 -17.75 6.38
N PHE A 172 6.41 -17.31 6.37
CA PHE A 172 7.56 -18.18 6.67
C PHE A 172 7.69 -18.51 8.16
N LEU A 173 7.26 -17.62 9.04
CA LEU A 173 7.35 -17.80 10.48
C LEU A 173 6.19 -18.63 11.07
N GLN A 174 5.14 -18.90 10.29
CA GLN A 174 4.06 -19.77 10.76
C GLN A 174 4.50 -21.24 10.80
N PRO A 175 4.28 -21.96 11.92
CA PRO A 175 4.52 -23.40 11.96
C PRO A 175 3.69 -24.09 10.88
N ARG A 176 4.32 -24.90 10.04
CA ARG A 176 3.58 -25.80 9.14
C ARG A 176 2.67 -26.68 9.99
N ALA A 177 1.36 -26.67 9.68
CA ALA A 177 0.45 -27.67 10.29
C ALA A 177 1.06 -29.05 10.07
N LYS A 178 1.30 -29.79 11.17
CA LYS A 178 1.68 -31.20 11.05
C LYS A 178 0.56 -31.88 10.28
N ALA A 179 0.89 -32.58 9.20
CA ALA A 179 -0.06 -33.45 8.53
C ALA A 179 -0.58 -34.44 9.58
N ASP A 180 -1.89 -34.55 9.73
CA ASP A 180 -2.50 -35.57 10.57
C ASP A 180 -1.98 -36.93 10.10
N PRO A 181 -1.55 -37.80 11.01
CA PRO A 181 -1.11 -39.14 10.64
C PRO A 181 -2.27 -39.84 9.91
N VAL A 182 -1.99 -40.36 8.71
CA VAL A 182 -2.94 -41.16 7.94
C VAL A 182 -3.42 -42.27 8.87
N PRO A 183 -4.75 -42.44 9.09
CA PRO A 183 -5.25 -43.51 9.91
C PRO A 183 -4.70 -44.86 9.36
N ALA A 184 -4.05 -45.63 10.19
CA ALA A 184 -3.61 -46.97 9.81
C ALA A 184 -4.86 -47.76 9.39
N GLU A 185 -4.91 -48.12 8.11
CA GLU A 185 -5.92 -49.01 7.56
C GLU A 185 -5.88 -50.30 8.34
N LYS A 186 -6.96 -50.59 9.06
CA LYS A 186 -7.06 -51.85 9.80
C LYS A 186 -7.03 -53.00 8.77
N ALA A 187 -5.90 -53.67 8.69
CA ALA A 187 -5.82 -54.94 7.99
C ALA A 187 -6.75 -55.95 8.72
N GLU A 188 -7.82 -56.30 8.06
CA GLU A 188 -8.62 -57.48 8.41
C GLU A 188 -7.93 -58.76 7.92
#